data_74dbd071d5ffd4e95dca8497340ec8d3
#
_entry.id   74dbd071d5ffd4e95dca8497340ec8d3
#
_cell.length_a   1.000
_cell.length_b   1.000
_cell.length_c   1.000
_cell.angle_alpha   90.00
_cell.angle_beta   90.00
_cell.angle_gamma   90.00
#
_symmetry.space_group_name_H-M   'P 1'
#
loop_
_entity.id
_entity.type
_entity.pdbx_description
1 polymer ?
#
loop_
_entity_poly.entity_id
_entity_poly.type
_entity_poly.pdbx_seq_one_letter_code
_entity_poly.pdbx_strand_id
1 'polypeptide(L)'
;MKKRILLFAVFLIFVLGFTACGKAKQSAEELIQQENEIIAEHQDLWDLAFNAVDKDTVGSQTGDYADFLKMALENIKDQLSSEDFKALSEDVKKIKSLEQQLAALPQEDSNPTGTSLDSAKSFPAFTGKDFDGNAVDESLFTNNSVTLVNFWFNGCSPCVGELPALQKLHDSLQEKGGAVVGINVETLDENEDTIAAAKEIMKKQGASYQNIYFDSDSEAGKLALSVMTFPTSVLIDSEGNIVGDVIVGGLDNEKTMASVQKQIDEILAK
;
A
#
# COMPACT_ATOMS: atom_id res chain seq x y z
N MET A 1 -12.86 13.98 -55.74
CA MET A 1 -12.44 14.10 -54.34
C MET A 1 -13.53 13.47 -53.44
N LYS A 2 -13.39 12.23 -53.04
CA LYS A 2 -14.39 11.50 -52.26
C LYS A 2 -14.01 11.55 -50.79
N LYS A 3 -14.80 12.25 -49.98
CA LYS A 3 -14.68 12.27 -48.53
C LYS A 3 -15.09 10.90 -47.98
N ARG A 4 -14.15 10.18 -47.35
CA ARG A 4 -14.44 8.98 -46.56
C ARG A 4 -14.84 9.44 -45.16
N ILE A 5 -16.11 9.25 -44.82
CA ILE A 5 -16.66 9.39 -43.49
C ILE A 5 -16.36 8.10 -42.76
N LEU A 6 -15.54 8.17 -41.70
CA LEU A 6 -15.27 7.07 -40.80
C LEU A 6 -16.40 7.04 -39.75
N LEU A 7 -17.27 6.05 -39.87
CA LEU A 7 -18.30 5.77 -38.87
C LEU A 7 -17.63 5.08 -37.64
N PHE A 8 -17.55 5.80 -36.54
CA PHE A 8 -17.32 5.19 -35.27
C PHE A 8 -18.59 4.49 -34.80
N ALA A 9 -18.57 3.16 -34.83
CA ALA A 9 -19.64 2.35 -34.25
C ALA A 9 -19.50 2.38 -32.73
N VAL A 10 -20.35 3.17 -32.07
CA VAL A 10 -20.59 3.10 -30.63
C VAL A 10 -21.29 1.79 -30.36
N PHE A 11 -20.61 0.85 -29.73
CA PHE A 11 -21.18 -0.39 -29.25
C PHE A 11 -21.98 -0.08 -27.97
N LEU A 12 -23.26 0.19 -28.15
CA LEU A 12 -24.23 0.34 -27.07
C LEU A 12 -24.58 -1.07 -26.57
N ILE A 13 -23.91 -1.51 -25.49
CA ILE A 13 -24.33 -2.73 -24.81
C ILE A 13 -25.61 -2.43 -24.03
N PHE A 14 -26.70 -2.90 -24.59
CA PHE A 14 -28.03 -2.89 -23.97
C PHE A 14 -28.05 -3.96 -22.89
N VAL A 15 -27.80 -3.58 -21.64
CA VAL A 15 -28.06 -4.46 -20.50
C VAL A 15 -29.57 -4.44 -20.25
N LEU A 16 -30.24 -5.49 -20.70
CA LEU A 16 -31.65 -5.77 -20.42
C LEU A 16 -31.83 -5.96 -18.91
N GLY A 17 -32.68 -5.12 -18.34
CA GLY A 17 -33.01 -5.11 -16.94
C GLY A 17 -33.55 -6.44 -16.40
N PHE A 18 -33.02 -6.80 -15.25
CA PHE A 18 -33.77 -7.57 -14.26
C PHE A 18 -34.16 -6.60 -13.14
N THR A 19 -35.39 -6.14 -13.18
CA THR A 19 -36.03 -5.49 -12.04
C THR A 19 -36.32 -6.55 -10.98
N ALA A 20 -35.35 -6.78 -10.10
CA ALA A 20 -35.57 -7.36 -8.79
C ALA A 20 -35.42 -6.24 -7.76
N CYS A 21 -36.51 -5.88 -7.08
CA CYS A 21 -36.52 -4.97 -5.95
C CYS A 21 -35.63 -5.53 -4.82
N GLY A 22 -34.46 -4.97 -4.68
CA GLY A 22 -33.52 -5.14 -3.62
C GLY A 22 -32.26 -4.38 -4.09
N LYS A 23 -31.94 -3.24 -3.46
CA LYS A 23 -30.65 -2.61 -3.70
C LYS A 23 -29.59 -3.67 -3.40
N ALA A 24 -28.93 -4.22 -4.43
CA ALA A 24 -27.74 -5.01 -4.24
C ALA A 24 -26.76 -4.13 -3.43
N LYS A 25 -26.36 -4.59 -2.26
CA LYS A 25 -25.31 -3.93 -1.49
C LYS A 25 -24.04 -4.01 -2.34
N GLN A 26 -23.41 -2.88 -2.58
CA GLN A 26 -22.11 -2.85 -3.25
C GLN A 26 -21.10 -3.61 -2.40
N SER A 27 -20.18 -4.32 -3.03
CA SER A 27 -19.08 -4.98 -2.32
C SER A 27 -18.05 -3.97 -1.85
N ALA A 28 -17.19 -4.34 -0.92
CA ALA A 28 -16.10 -3.48 -0.47
C ALA A 28 -15.17 -3.14 -1.64
N GLU A 29 -14.87 -4.12 -2.52
CA GLU A 29 -14.03 -3.93 -3.70
C GLU A 29 -14.64 -2.91 -4.66
N GLU A 30 -15.96 -2.96 -4.90
CA GLU A 30 -16.64 -1.99 -5.77
C GLU A 30 -16.58 -0.57 -5.21
N LEU A 31 -16.65 -0.40 -3.88
CA LEU A 31 -16.57 0.92 -3.24
C LEU A 31 -15.14 1.46 -3.30
N ILE A 32 -14.13 0.63 -3.03
CA ILE A 32 -12.70 0.99 -3.13
C ILE A 32 -12.34 1.34 -4.59
N GLN A 33 -12.84 0.59 -5.56
CA GLN A 33 -12.62 0.91 -6.97
C GLN A 33 -13.19 2.29 -7.33
N GLN A 34 -14.37 2.65 -6.82
CA GLN A 34 -14.95 3.98 -7.04
C GLN A 34 -14.12 5.10 -6.41
N GLU A 35 -13.52 4.89 -5.23
CA GLU A 35 -12.59 5.85 -4.63
C GLU A 35 -11.38 6.08 -5.52
N ASN A 36 -10.78 5.01 -6.03
CA ASN A 36 -9.64 5.08 -6.94
C ASN A 36 -9.98 5.80 -8.25
N GLU A 37 -11.16 5.54 -8.82
CA GLU A 37 -11.65 6.22 -10.02
C GLU A 37 -11.82 7.72 -9.79
N ILE A 38 -12.35 8.13 -8.63
CA ILE A 38 -12.52 9.56 -8.26
C ILE A 38 -11.15 10.26 -8.20
N ILE A 39 -10.15 9.65 -7.57
CA ILE A 39 -8.80 10.22 -7.50
C ILE A 39 -8.18 10.30 -8.90
N ALA A 40 -8.36 9.27 -9.73
CA ALA A 40 -7.83 9.22 -11.08
C ALA A 40 -8.44 10.28 -12.03
N GLU A 41 -9.68 10.72 -11.82
CA GLU A 41 -10.30 11.80 -12.60
C GLU A 41 -9.52 13.12 -12.52
N HIS A 42 -8.87 13.40 -11.37
CA HIS A 42 -8.12 14.62 -11.12
C HIS A 42 -6.68 14.33 -10.64
N GLN A 43 -6.06 13.27 -11.17
CA GLN A 43 -4.76 12.75 -10.74
C GLN A 43 -3.68 13.83 -10.60
N ASP A 44 -3.49 14.67 -11.63
CA ASP A 44 -2.46 15.72 -11.62
C ASP A 44 -2.64 16.73 -10.46
N LEU A 45 -3.88 17.04 -10.11
CA LEU A 45 -4.20 17.96 -9.01
C LEU A 45 -4.01 17.27 -7.65
N TRP A 46 -4.38 16.00 -7.54
CA TRP A 46 -4.15 15.21 -6.34
C TRP A 46 -2.66 14.97 -6.10
N ASP A 47 -1.88 14.72 -7.15
CA ASP A 47 -0.41 14.60 -7.04
C ASP A 47 0.20 15.89 -6.48
N LEU A 48 -0.29 17.07 -6.91
CA LEU A 48 0.15 18.35 -6.36
C LEU A 48 -0.21 18.45 -4.87
N ALA A 49 -1.42 18.04 -4.48
CA ALA A 49 -1.87 18.06 -3.09
C ALA A 49 -1.03 17.15 -2.20
N PHE A 50 -0.80 15.91 -2.63
CA PHE A 50 -0.03 14.91 -1.88
C PHE A 50 1.44 15.33 -1.71
N ASN A 51 2.05 15.92 -2.74
CA ASN A 51 3.42 16.43 -2.66
C ASN A 51 3.58 17.63 -1.71
N ALA A 52 2.49 18.34 -1.40
CA ALA A 52 2.50 19.49 -0.51
C ALA A 52 2.19 19.13 0.96
N VAL A 53 1.86 17.89 1.25
CA VAL A 53 1.62 17.43 2.63
C VAL A 53 2.94 17.29 3.36
N ASP A 54 3.05 17.99 4.51
CA ASP A 54 4.21 17.82 5.39
C ASP A 54 4.15 16.42 6.03
N LYS A 55 5.16 15.62 5.75
CA LYS A 55 5.27 14.22 6.21
C LYS A 55 5.25 14.09 7.73
N ASP A 56 5.69 15.11 8.45
CA ASP A 56 5.67 15.15 9.92
C ASP A 56 4.23 15.25 10.51
N THR A 57 3.26 15.65 9.68
CA THR A 57 1.86 15.86 10.12
C THR A 57 1.00 14.61 9.93
N VAL A 58 1.39 13.70 9.03
CA VAL A 58 0.59 12.52 8.66
C VAL A 58 0.53 11.48 9.79
N GLY A 59 1.62 11.31 10.54
CA GLY A 59 1.72 10.32 11.63
C GLY A 59 0.93 10.62 12.90
N SER A 60 0.28 11.79 13.01
CA SER A 60 -0.48 12.23 14.19
C SER A 60 -1.99 12.36 13.96
N GLN A 61 -2.49 12.04 12.78
CA GLN A 61 -3.90 12.25 12.42
C GLN A 61 -4.72 10.99 12.71
N THR A 62 -5.64 11.10 13.65
CA THR A 62 -6.74 10.16 13.89
C THR A 62 -7.92 10.59 13.02
N GLY A 63 -7.96 10.22 11.75
CA GLY A 63 -9.04 10.56 10.83
C GLY A 63 -9.17 9.50 9.73
N ASP A 64 -10.28 9.52 9.01
CA ASP A 64 -10.46 8.70 7.82
C ASP A 64 -9.68 9.28 6.60
N TYR A 65 -9.63 8.54 5.50
CA TYR A 65 -8.90 8.95 4.30
C TYR A 65 -9.46 10.26 3.70
N ALA A 66 -10.76 10.50 3.77
CA ALA A 66 -11.37 11.76 3.33
C ALA A 66 -10.91 12.96 4.17
N ASP A 67 -10.67 12.78 5.46
CA ASP A 67 -10.12 13.84 6.32
C ASP A 67 -8.67 14.15 5.94
N PHE A 68 -7.87 13.14 5.59
CA PHE A 68 -6.52 13.31 5.04
C PHE A 68 -6.56 14.08 3.70
N LEU A 69 -7.42 13.67 2.75
CA LEU A 69 -7.57 14.37 1.46
C LEU A 69 -7.97 15.84 1.64
N LYS A 70 -8.86 16.12 2.58
CA LYS A 70 -9.26 17.49 2.91
C LYS A 70 -8.08 18.33 3.40
N MET A 71 -7.25 17.77 4.27
CA MET A 71 -6.05 18.43 4.75
C MET A 71 -5.06 18.69 3.60
N ALA A 72 -4.80 17.70 2.76
CA ALA A 72 -3.92 17.83 1.60
C ALA A 72 -4.40 18.94 0.65
N LEU A 73 -5.71 19.00 0.39
CA LEU A 73 -6.34 20.03 -0.43
C LEU A 73 -6.19 21.45 0.16
N GLU A 74 -6.38 21.62 1.47
CA GLU A 74 -6.22 22.93 2.11
C GLU A 74 -4.76 23.43 2.03
N ASN A 75 -3.77 22.55 2.04
CA ASN A 75 -2.35 22.93 1.92
C ASN A 75 -1.99 23.57 0.57
N ILE A 76 -2.74 23.25 -0.49
CA ILE A 76 -2.50 23.78 -1.84
C ILE A 76 -3.58 24.77 -2.33
N LYS A 77 -4.50 25.15 -1.47
CA LYS A 77 -5.66 25.98 -1.81
C LYS A 77 -5.29 27.26 -2.58
N ASP A 78 -4.24 27.93 -2.18
CA ASP A 78 -3.78 29.18 -2.79
C ASP A 78 -3.06 28.95 -4.16
N GLN A 79 -2.77 27.69 -4.50
CA GLN A 79 -2.13 27.29 -5.75
C GLN A 79 -3.16 26.82 -6.81
N LEU A 80 -4.42 26.62 -6.41
CA LEU A 80 -5.49 26.12 -7.26
C LEU A 80 -6.38 27.24 -7.78
N SER A 81 -6.94 27.03 -8.99
CA SER A 81 -8.07 27.83 -9.42
C SER A 81 -9.31 27.55 -8.55
N SER A 82 -10.27 28.50 -8.52
CA SER A 82 -11.53 28.28 -7.79
C SER A 82 -12.32 27.09 -8.32
N GLU A 83 -12.16 26.74 -9.61
CA GLU A 83 -12.82 25.61 -10.26
C GLU A 83 -12.17 24.28 -9.83
N ASP A 84 -10.84 24.21 -9.86
CA ASP A 84 -10.08 23.01 -9.43
C ASP A 84 -10.28 22.74 -7.93
N PHE A 85 -10.20 23.77 -7.10
CA PHE A 85 -10.48 23.63 -5.66
C PHE A 85 -11.89 23.10 -5.37
N LYS A 86 -12.88 23.55 -6.17
CA LYS A 86 -14.25 23.05 -6.05
C LYS A 86 -14.35 21.58 -6.50
N ALA A 87 -13.70 21.21 -7.61
CA ALA A 87 -13.68 19.84 -8.12
C ALA A 87 -13.11 18.88 -7.07
N LEU A 88 -11.90 19.15 -6.54
CA LEU A 88 -11.28 18.32 -5.49
C LEU A 88 -12.09 18.30 -4.20
N SER A 89 -12.78 19.41 -3.84
CA SER A 89 -13.68 19.44 -2.68
C SER A 89 -14.93 18.54 -2.87
N GLU A 90 -15.38 18.35 -4.11
CA GLU A 90 -16.45 17.43 -4.44
C GLU A 90 -15.96 15.98 -4.39
N ASP A 91 -14.72 15.70 -4.81
CA ASP A 91 -14.10 14.38 -4.69
C ASP A 91 -13.98 13.94 -3.22
N VAL A 92 -13.47 14.82 -2.35
CA VAL A 92 -13.42 14.55 -0.90
C VAL A 92 -14.80 14.16 -0.34
N LYS A 93 -15.87 14.84 -0.76
CA LYS A 93 -17.22 14.53 -0.29
C LYS A 93 -17.71 13.17 -0.81
N LYS A 94 -17.41 12.84 -2.07
CA LYS A 94 -17.79 11.55 -2.66
C LYS A 94 -17.06 10.41 -1.93
N ILE A 95 -15.74 10.55 -1.73
CA ILE A 95 -14.92 9.57 -1.02
C ILE A 95 -15.42 9.39 0.41
N LYS A 96 -15.69 10.48 1.14
CA LYS A 96 -16.27 10.36 2.49
C LYS A 96 -17.60 9.61 2.53
N SER A 97 -18.42 9.74 1.49
CA SER A 97 -19.65 8.97 1.38
C SER A 97 -19.40 7.49 1.09
N LEU A 98 -18.37 7.16 0.32
CA LEU A 98 -17.96 5.77 0.05
C LEU A 98 -17.40 5.11 1.30
N GLU A 99 -16.53 5.80 2.06
CA GLU A 99 -16.02 5.32 3.35
C GLU A 99 -17.14 5.04 4.37
N GLN A 100 -18.15 5.91 4.43
CA GLN A 100 -19.33 5.67 5.28
C GLN A 100 -20.12 4.44 4.82
N GLN A 101 -20.16 4.15 3.53
CA GLN A 101 -20.80 2.95 3.00
C GLN A 101 -19.94 1.71 3.29
N LEU A 102 -18.62 1.80 3.15
CA LEU A 102 -17.67 0.76 3.55
C LEU A 102 -17.83 0.40 5.03
N ALA A 103 -17.87 1.40 5.91
CA ALA A 103 -18.08 1.23 7.34
C ALA A 103 -19.46 0.65 7.70
N ALA A 104 -20.47 0.89 6.85
CA ALA A 104 -21.85 0.40 7.05
C ALA A 104 -22.10 -0.96 6.38
N LEU A 105 -21.15 -1.48 5.60
CA LEU A 105 -21.24 -2.86 5.13
C LEU A 105 -21.38 -3.75 6.36
N PRO A 106 -22.27 -4.77 6.35
CA PRO A 106 -22.14 -5.79 7.35
C PRO A 106 -20.69 -6.22 7.29
N GLN A 107 -20.01 -6.13 8.37
CA GLN A 107 -18.88 -7.00 8.62
C GLN A 107 -19.53 -8.39 8.49
N GLU A 108 -19.63 -8.92 7.26
CA GLU A 108 -19.80 -10.36 7.17
C GLU A 108 -18.71 -10.84 8.10
N ASP A 109 -19.04 -11.84 8.94
CA ASP A 109 -18.07 -12.56 9.73
C ASP A 109 -17.03 -13.27 8.80
N SER A 110 -16.46 -12.56 7.84
CA SER A 110 -15.05 -12.50 7.67
C SER A 110 -14.54 -11.91 8.98
N ASN A 111 -14.75 -12.73 10.06
CA ASN A 111 -13.68 -12.90 11.00
C ASN A 111 -12.48 -13.01 10.07
N PRO A 112 -11.63 -11.95 9.90
CA PRO A 112 -10.31 -12.23 9.45
C PRO A 112 -9.82 -13.11 10.58
N THR A 113 -9.90 -14.44 10.39
CA THR A 113 -8.98 -15.33 11.07
C THR A 113 -7.57 -15.01 10.59
N GLY A 114 -7.40 -13.88 9.88
CA GLY A 114 -6.19 -13.17 9.61
C GLY A 114 -5.97 -12.15 10.73
N THR A 115 -4.97 -12.40 11.53
CA THR A 115 -4.48 -11.48 12.55
C THR A 115 -4.09 -10.17 11.83
N SER A 116 -4.67 -9.01 12.22
CA SER A 116 -4.20 -7.73 11.69
C SER A 116 -2.74 -7.52 12.11
N LEU A 117 -1.97 -6.78 11.31
CA LEU A 117 -0.55 -6.54 11.58
C LEU A 117 -0.30 -6.04 13.01
N ASP A 118 -1.17 -5.16 13.53
CA ASP A 118 -1.08 -4.61 14.89
C ASP A 118 -1.30 -5.63 16.01
N SER A 119 -1.97 -6.74 15.72
CA SER A 119 -2.26 -7.80 16.68
C SER A 119 -1.46 -9.08 16.44
N ALA A 120 -0.75 -9.15 15.30
CA ALA A 120 0.07 -10.30 14.93
C ALA A 120 1.26 -10.44 15.88
N LYS A 121 1.44 -11.62 16.45
CA LYS A 121 2.61 -11.95 17.29
C LYS A 121 3.74 -12.57 16.47
N SER A 122 3.41 -13.20 15.36
CA SER A 122 4.37 -13.82 14.45
C SER A 122 3.91 -13.62 13.02
N PHE A 123 4.85 -13.58 12.09
CA PHE A 123 4.54 -13.61 10.68
C PHE A 123 4.03 -15.01 10.32
N PRO A 124 2.91 -15.15 9.61
CA PRO A 124 2.39 -16.46 9.24
C PRO A 124 3.37 -17.25 8.37
N ALA A 125 3.38 -18.57 8.50
CA ALA A 125 4.12 -19.43 7.60
C ALA A 125 3.61 -19.23 6.15
N PHE A 126 4.54 -19.23 5.21
CA PHE A 126 4.24 -19.01 3.81
C PHE A 126 5.13 -19.84 2.88
N THR A 127 4.67 -20.05 1.68
CA THR A 127 5.47 -20.45 0.52
C THR A 127 5.21 -19.45 -0.58
N GLY A 128 6.27 -19.00 -1.23
CA GLY A 128 6.18 -17.97 -2.26
C GLY A 128 7.41 -17.97 -3.15
N LYS A 129 7.61 -16.86 -3.83
CA LYS A 129 8.78 -16.63 -4.66
C LYS A 129 9.30 -15.21 -4.43
N ASP A 130 10.57 -14.98 -4.74
CA ASP A 130 11.08 -13.62 -4.91
C ASP A 130 10.80 -13.11 -6.33
N PHE A 131 11.12 -11.84 -6.57
CA PHE A 131 10.92 -11.22 -7.89
C PHE A 131 11.77 -11.85 -8.99
N ASP A 132 12.79 -12.64 -8.66
CA ASP A 132 13.61 -13.38 -9.64
C ASP A 132 13.09 -14.83 -9.87
N GLY A 133 11.99 -15.20 -9.20
CA GLY A 133 11.32 -16.48 -9.34
C GLY A 133 11.91 -17.59 -8.47
N ASN A 134 12.83 -17.27 -7.56
CA ASN A 134 13.37 -18.24 -6.62
C ASN A 134 12.33 -18.55 -5.53
N ALA A 135 12.20 -19.82 -5.16
CA ALA A 135 11.30 -20.22 -4.08
C ALA A 135 11.77 -19.67 -2.74
N VAL A 136 10.82 -19.16 -1.96
CA VAL A 136 11.03 -18.58 -0.63
C VAL A 136 9.95 -19.09 0.31
N ASP A 137 10.32 -19.34 1.55
CA ASP A 137 9.42 -19.73 2.63
C ASP A 137 9.81 -19.05 3.96
N GLU A 138 9.13 -19.38 5.04
CA GLU A 138 9.37 -18.82 6.37
C GLU A 138 10.78 -19.05 6.91
N SER A 139 11.57 -19.97 6.32
CA SER A 139 12.97 -20.17 6.69
C SER A 139 13.83 -18.92 6.40
N LEU A 140 13.32 -18.01 5.57
CA LEU A 140 13.91 -16.70 5.35
C LEU A 140 14.17 -15.95 6.68
N PHE A 141 13.27 -16.07 7.66
CA PHE A 141 13.44 -15.41 8.95
C PHE A 141 14.50 -16.11 9.82
N THR A 142 14.52 -17.44 9.81
CA THR A 142 15.50 -18.21 10.61
C THR A 142 16.92 -18.06 10.10
N ASN A 143 17.09 -17.65 8.86
CA ASN A 143 18.40 -17.37 8.26
C ASN A 143 18.94 -15.97 8.60
N ASN A 144 18.12 -15.11 9.22
CA ASN A 144 18.48 -13.76 9.61
C ASN A 144 18.38 -13.57 11.12
N SER A 145 19.31 -12.83 11.71
CA SER A 145 19.22 -12.42 13.12
C SER A 145 18.05 -11.48 13.37
N VAL A 146 17.72 -10.67 12.38
CA VAL A 146 16.54 -9.79 12.32
C VAL A 146 16.20 -9.51 10.87
N THR A 147 14.92 -9.49 10.54
CA THR A 147 14.41 -9.09 9.21
C THR A 147 13.47 -7.90 9.36
N LEU A 148 13.75 -6.81 8.66
CA LEU A 148 12.77 -5.74 8.48
C LEU A 148 11.92 -6.09 7.26
N VAL A 149 10.62 -6.33 7.46
CA VAL A 149 9.64 -6.52 6.38
C VAL A 149 8.96 -5.19 6.11
N ASN A 150 9.06 -4.72 4.86
CA ASN A 150 8.45 -3.47 4.40
C ASN A 150 7.30 -3.77 3.44
N PHE A 151 6.11 -3.25 3.74
CA PHE A 151 4.93 -3.35 2.89
C PHE A 151 4.80 -2.07 2.06
N TRP A 152 4.64 -2.24 0.74
CA TRP A 152 4.59 -1.14 -0.20
C TRP A 152 3.75 -1.48 -1.44
N PHE A 153 3.56 -0.51 -2.36
CA PHE A 153 2.97 -0.73 -3.69
C PHE A 153 3.52 0.26 -4.72
N ASN A 154 3.37 -0.06 -6.02
CA ASN A 154 4.00 0.68 -7.11
C ASN A 154 3.58 2.15 -7.20
N GLY A 155 2.32 2.45 -6.94
CA GLY A 155 1.76 3.81 -6.99
C GLY A 155 2.02 4.66 -5.75
N CYS A 156 2.62 4.09 -4.70
CA CYS A 156 2.88 4.77 -3.44
C CYS A 156 4.15 5.65 -3.53
N SER A 157 4.00 6.93 -3.82
CA SER A 157 5.14 7.87 -3.92
C SER A 157 6.04 7.87 -2.68
N PRO A 158 5.53 7.93 -1.42
CA PRO A 158 6.40 7.88 -0.24
C PRO A 158 7.10 6.52 -0.09
N CYS A 159 6.46 5.40 -0.48
CA CYS A 159 7.12 4.09 -0.46
C CYS A 159 8.29 4.03 -1.46
N VAL A 160 8.08 4.54 -2.67
CA VAL A 160 9.13 4.61 -3.70
C VAL A 160 10.27 5.53 -3.24
N GLY A 161 9.96 6.63 -2.57
CA GLY A 161 10.92 7.58 -2.04
C GLY A 161 11.86 6.99 -0.97
N GLU A 162 11.39 6.04 -0.16
CA GLU A 162 12.19 5.43 0.92
C GLU A 162 13.10 4.27 0.45
N LEU A 163 12.89 3.70 -0.76
CA LEU A 163 13.65 2.54 -1.24
C LEU A 163 15.18 2.69 -1.14
N PRO A 164 15.79 3.87 -1.43
CA PRO A 164 17.22 4.07 -1.23
C PRO A 164 17.65 4.01 0.26
N ALA A 165 16.79 4.44 1.18
CA ALA A 165 17.05 4.36 2.61
C ALA A 165 16.97 2.91 3.11
N LEU A 166 15.97 2.16 2.63
CA LEU A 166 15.82 0.73 2.89
C LEU A 166 17.02 -0.08 2.35
N GLN A 167 17.54 0.26 1.17
CA GLN A 167 18.76 -0.38 0.65
C GLN A 167 19.96 -0.15 1.58
N LYS A 168 20.19 1.07 2.04
CA LYS A 168 21.28 1.37 2.98
C LYS A 168 21.10 0.62 4.30
N LEU A 169 19.87 0.52 4.79
CA LEU A 169 19.57 -0.28 5.98
C LEU A 169 19.84 -1.76 5.74
N HIS A 170 19.45 -2.30 4.58
CA HIS A 170 19.72 -3.67 4.17
C HIS A 170 21.23 -3.97 4.20
N ASP A 171 22.03 -3.11 3.56
CA ASP A 171 23.50 -3.27 3.51
C ASP A 171 24.11 -3.29 4.91
N SER A 172 23.66 -2.39 5.79
CA SER A 172 24.10 -2.35 7.19
C SER A 172 23.64 -3.57 8.01
N LEU A 173 22.43 -4.08 7.75
CA LEU A 173 21.91 -5.27 8.42
C LEU A 173 22.62 -6.54 7.99
N GLN A 174 23.01 -6.66 6.72
CA GLN A 174 23.78 -7.80 6.23
C GLN A 174 25.08 -8.02 6.99
N GLU A 175 25.76 -6.95 7.38
CA GLU A 175 26.98 -7.02 8.22
C GLU A 175 26.71 -7.61 9.61
N LYS A 176 25.45 -7.54 10.07
CA LYS A 176 24.99 -8.04 11.38
C LYS A 176 24.20 -9.34 11.26
N GLY A 177 24.14 -9.96 10.08
CA GLY A 177 23.38 -11.17 9.81
C GLY A 177 21.86 -10.95 9.68
N GLY A 178 21.42 -9.72 9.40
CA GLY A 178 20.02 -9.38 9.17
C GLY A 178 19.74 -8.97 7.73
N ALA A 179 18.48 -8.65 7.42
CA ALA A 179 18.07 -8.24 6.08
C ALA A 179 16.87 -7.28 6.10
N VAL A 180 16.67 -6.57 4.99
CA VAL A 180 15.39 -5.96 4.61
C VAL A 180 14.75 -6.85 3.54
N VAL A 181 13.43 -7.06 3.65
CA VAL A 181 12.61 -7.79 2.69
C VAL A 181 11.39 -6.94 2.36
N GLY A 182 11.10 -6.76 1.07
CA GLY A 182 9.92 -6.07 0.60
C GLY A 182 8.76 -7.04 0.34
N ILE A 183 7.54 -6.61 0.63
CA ILE A 183 6.31 -7.23 0.17
C ILE A 183 5.52 -6.14 -0.53
N ASN A 184 5.48 -6.22 -1.86
CA ASN A 184 4.63 -5.34 -2.65
C ASN A 184 3.24 -5.98 -2.77
N VAL A 185 2.23 -5.34 -2.19
CA VAL A 185 0.89 -5.92 -2.12
C VAL A 185 0.18 -6.05 -3.48
N GLU A 186 0.64 -5.34 -4.50
CA GLU A 186 0.14 -5.49 -5.88
C GLU A 186 0.75 -6.67 -6.63
N THR A 187 1.83 -7.27 -6.11
CA THR A 187 2.54 -8.40 -6.74
C THR A 187 2.09 -9.77 -6.23
N LEU A 188 1.15 -9.80 -5.29
CA LEU A 188 0.56 -11.04 -4.82
C LEU A 188 -0.06 -11.82 -6.00
N ASP A 189 -0.24 -13.13 -5.84
CA ASP A 189 -0.77 -14.04 -6.87
C ASP A 189 0.04 -14.07 -8.17
N GLU A 190 1.37 -13.80 -8.06
CA GLU A 190 2.30 -13.85 -9.21
C GLU A 190 1.90 -12.90 -10.37
N ASN A 191 1.45 -11.69 -10.04
CA ASN A 191 1.10 -10.69 -11.05
C ASN A 191 2.36 -10.19 -11.79
N GLU A 192 2.64 -10.79 -12.95
CA GLU A 192 3.87 -10.56 -13.73
C GLU A 192 4.04 -9.09 -14.15
N ASP A 193 2.97 -8.40 -14.52
CA ASP A 193 3.03 -7.00 -14.98
C ASP A 193 3.41 -6.08 -13.81
N THR A 194 2.81 -6.28 -12.64
CA THR A 194 3.13 -5.48 -11.45
C THR A 194 4.51 -5.82 -10.89
N ILE A 195 4.94 -7.08 -10.95
CA ILE A 195 6.32 -7.49 -10.60
C ILE A 195 7.33 -6.80 -11.52
N ALA A 196 7.10 -6.79 -12.83
CA ALA A 196 7.99 -6.13 -13.78
C ALA A 196 8.09 -4.63 -13.51
N ALA A 197 6.96 -3.96 -13.24
CA ALA A 197 6.93 -2.54 -12.88
C ALA A 197 7.67 -2.28 -11.56
N ALA A 198 7.45 -3.11 -10.53
CA ALA A 198 8.14 -3.02 -9.24
C ALA A 198 9.67 -3.14 -9.38
N LYS A 199 10.14 -4.10 -10.18
CA LYS A 199 11.59 -4.28 -10.48
C LYS A 199 12.19 -3.03 -11.14
N GLU A 200 11.50 -2.42 -12.10
CA GLU A 200 11.96 -1.18 -12.73
C GLU A 200 11.99 0.01 -11.76
N ILE A 201 11.01 0.12 -10.87
CA ILE A 201 10.98 1.13 -9.81
C ILE A 201 12.18 0.94 -8.87
N MET A 202 12.38 -0.27 -8.33
CA MET A 202 13.50 -0.58 -7.46
C MET A 202 14.85 -0.26 -8.11
N LYS A 203 15.03 -0.69 -9.36
CA LYS A 203 16.25 -0.42 -10.13
C LYS A 203 16.50 1.09 -10.29
N LYS A 204 15.48 1.88 -10.60
CA LYS A 204 15.60 3.35 -10.72
C LYS A 204 15.99 4.00 -9.39
N GLN A 205 15.53 3.45 -8.27
CA GLN A 205 15.84 3.92 -6.93
C GLN A 205 17.15 3.35 -6.37
N GLY A 206 17.84 2.47 -7.12
CA GLY A 206 19.06 1.82 -6.67
C GLY A 206 18.85 0.81 -5.55
N ALA A 207 17.65 0.25 -5.44
CA ALA A 207 17.31 -0.79 -4.48
C ALA A 207 17.40 -2.18 -5.14
N SER A 208 17.97 -3.15 -4.41
CA SER A 208 18.16 -4.52 -4.87
C SER A 208 17.92 -5.57 -3.78
N TYR A 209 17.46 -5.15 -2.59
CA TYR A 209 17.09 -6.09 -1.53
C TYR A 209 15.90 -6.93 -1.97
N GLN A 210 15.80 -8.14 -1.41
CA GLN A 210 14.81 -9.13 -1.80
C GLN A 210 13.38 -8.60 -1.62
N ASN A 211 12.55 -8.77 -2.65
CA ASN A 211 11.11 -8.60 -2.59
C ASN A 211 10.44 -9.94 -2.88
N ILE A 212 9.43 -10.27 -2.09
CA ILE A 212 8.74 -11.58 -2.15
C ILE A 212 7.26 -11.40 -2.40
N TYR A 213 6.65 -12.41 -2.97
CA TYR A 213 5.21 -12.53 -3.17
C TYR A 213 4.74 -13.97 -2.91
N PHE A 214 3.46 -14.10 -2.61
CA PHE A 214 2.77 -15.36 -2.30
C PHE A 214 1.28 -15.21 -2.60
N ASP A 215 0.50 -16.28 -2.44
CA ASP A 215 -0.95 -16.26 -2.66
C ASP A 215 -1.65 -15.29 -1.68
N SER A 216 -2.52 -14.44 -2.21
CA SER A 216 -3.32 -13.49 -1.43
C SER A 216 -4.28 -14.19 -0.45
N ASP A 217 -4.76 -15.37 -0.79
CA ASP A 217 -5.63 -16.21 0.05
C ASP A 217 -4.89 -16.94 1.19
N SER A 218 -3.54 -16.94 1.18
CA SER A 218 -2.75 -17.49 2.28
C SER A 218 -2.88 -16.61 3.53
N GLU A 219 -2.55 -17.16 4.71
CA GLU A 219 -2.55 -16.36 5.94
C GLU A 219 -1.56 -15.20 5.88
N ALA A 220 -0.41 -15.38 5.21
CA ALA A 220 0.55 -14.29 4.97
C ALA A 220 -0.01 -13.25 3.97
N GLY A 221 -0.72 -13.70 2.93
CA GLY A 221 -1.40 -12.82 1.97
C GLY A 221 -2.48 -11.98 2.64
N LYS A 222 -3.32 -12.59 3.47
CA LYS A 222 -4.33 -11.89 4.27
C LYS A 222 -3.70 -10.88 5.23
N LEU A 223 -2.57 -11.24 5.87
CA LEU A 223 -1.83 -10.30 6.72
C LEU A 223 -1.30 -9.12 5.89
N ALA A 224 -0.69 -9.35 4.73
CA ALA A 224 -0.20 -8.29 3.86
C ALA A 224 -1.33 -7.36 3.39
N LEU A 225 -2.49 -7.92 3.01
CA LEU A 225 -3.68 -7.17 2.59
C LEU A 225 -4.39 -6.46 3.76
N SER A 226 -4.11 -6.83 5.01
CA SER A 226 -4.62 -6.11 6.19
C SER A 226 -3.91 -4.78 6.47
N VAL A 227 -2.80 -4.51 5.77
CA VAL A 227 -2.06 -3.24 5.89
C VAL A 227 -2.83 -2.15 5.17
N MET A 228 -3.33 -1.16 5.92
CA MET A 228 -4.17 -0.08 5.40
C MET A 228 -3.41 1.22 5.17
N THR A 229 -2.19 1.34 5.68
CA THR A 229 -1.38 2.55 5.57
C THR A 229 -0.01 2.20 4.99
N PHE A 230 0.46 2.96 4.02
CA PHE A 230 1.72 2.70 3.34
C PHE A 230 2.63 3.95 3.31
N PRO A 231 3.95 3.76 3.43
CA PRO A 231 4.62 2.50 3.75
C PRO A 231 4.42 2.09 5.21
N THR A 232 4.44 0.79 5.46
CA THR A 232 4.46 0.22 6.81
C THR A 232 5.53 -0.85 6.89
N SER A 233 6.23 -0.92 8.01
CA SER A 233 7.27 -1.93 8.24
C SER A 233 7.11 -2.60 9.60
N VAL A 234 7.58 -3.83 9.71
CA VAL A 234 7.71 -4.58 10.96
C VAL A 234 9.07 -5.24 11.08
N LEU A 235 9.53 -5.44 12.29
CA LEU A 235 10.72 -6.22 12.59
C LEU A 235 10.33 -7.65 12.96
N ILE A 236 11.06 -8.62 12.41
CA ILE A 236 10.85 -10.04 12.64
C ILE A 236 12.16 -10.63 13.16
N ASP A 237 12.10 -11.35 14.28
CA ASP A 237 13.25 -12.05 14.83
C ASP A 237 13.51 -13.39 14.12
N SER A 238 14.60 -14.08 14.50
CA SER A 238 14.97 -15.37 13.92
C SER A 238 13.99 -16.52 14.22
N GLU A 239 13.04 -16.32 15.13
CA GLU A 239 11.98 -17.28 15.44
C GLU A 239 10.69 -17.00 14.64
N GLY A 240 10.68 -15.94 13.81
CA GLY A 240 9.52 -15.53 13.02
C GLY A 240 8.53 -14.67 13.83
N ASN A 241 8.88 -14.21 15.03
CA ASN A 241 8.02 -13.35 15.81
C ASN A 241 8.11 -11.90 15.32
N ILE A 242 6.98 -11.21 15.25
CA ILE A 242 6.92 -9.76 15.05
C ILE A 242 7.32 -9.11 16.38
N VAL A 243 8.36 -8.31 16.36
CA VAL A 243 8.97 -7.71 17.56
C VAL A 243 9.06 -6.19 17.43
N GLY A 244 8.91 -5.51 18.57
CA GLY A 244 8.86 -4.05 18.59
C GLY A 244 7.51 -3.50 18.15
N ASP A 245 7.50 -2.22 17.79
CA ASP A 245 6.30 -1.51 17.34
C ASP A 245 6.16 -1.61 15.81
N VAL A 246 4.92 -1.61 15.32
CA VAL A 246 4.65 -1.42 13.87
C VAL A 246 5.11 -0.03 13.48
N ILE A 247 5.90 0.05 12.42
CA ILE A 247 6.51 1.27 11.94
C ILE A 247 5.66 1.80 10.78
N VAL A 248 4.92 2.87 11.01
CA VAL A 248 4.09 3.53 10.00
C VAL A 248 4.82 4.76 9.47
N GLY A 249 4.90 4.89 8.14
CA GLY A 249 5.56 5.99 7.45
C GLY A 249 6.98 5.67 6.98
N GLY A 250 7.53 6.58 6.17
CA GLY A 250 8.78 6.36 5.45
C GLY A 250 10.02 6.31 6.34
N LEU A 251 10.91 5.38 6.02
CA LEU A 251 12.24 5.21 6.66
C LEU A 251 13.29 6.17 6.09
N ASP A 252 12.95 7.02 5.14
CA ASP A 252 13.74 8.16 4.71
C ASP A 252 13.71 9.33 5.72
N ASN A 253 12.81 9.28 6.71
CA ASN A 253 12.75 10.22 7.83
C ASN A 253 13.78 9.83 8.91
N GLU A 254 14.64 10.77 9.32
CA GLU A 254 15.71 10.53 10.29
C GLU A 254 15.21 10.05 11.66
N LYS A 255 14.07 10.56 12.14
CA LYS A 255 13.51 10.17 13.45
C LYS A 255 12.96 8.74 13.39
N THR A 256 12.23 8.41 12.32
CA THR A 256 11.71 7.06 12.10
C THR A 256 12.86 6.07 11.99
N MET A 257 13.87 6.37 11.19
CA MET A 257 15.07 5.54 11.02
C MET A 257 15.82 5.34 12.36
N ALA A 258 15.97 6.39 13.15
CA ALA A 258 16.63 6.29 14.46
C ALA A 258 15.85 5.40 15.44
N SER A 259 14.51 5.46 15.41
CA SER A 259 13.64 4.59 16.20
C SER A 259 13.79 3.13 15.79
N VAL A 260 13.78 2.87 14.49
CA VAL A 260 13.98 1.52 13.92
C VAL A 260 15.34 0.96 14.28
N GLN A 261 16.42 1.76 14.11
CA GLN A 261 17.77 1.33 14.46
C GLN A 261 17.89 0.95 15.93
N LYS A 262 17.26 1.73 16.83
CA LYS A 262 17.22 1.39 18.25
C LYS A 262 16.53 0.05 18.52
N GLN A 263 15.39 -0.20 17.90
CA GLN A 263 14.66 -1.48 18.04
C GLN A 263 15.51 -2.65 17.50
N ILE A 264 16.17 -2.48 16.35
CA ILE A 264 17.08 -3.47 15.77
C ILE A 264 18.22 -3.79 16.75
N ASP A 265 18.86 -2.77 17.31
CA ASP A 265 19.97 -2.96 18.25
C ASP A 265 19.52 -3.69 19.54
N GLU A 266 18.28 -3.43 20.02
CA GLU A 266 17.68 -4.15 21.15
C GLU A 266 17.37 -5.62 20.83
N ILE A 267 17.02 -5.96 19.58
CA ILE A 267 16.78 -7.34 19.14
C ILE A 267 18.11 -8.08 19.03
N LEU A 268 19.12 -7.47 18.42
CA LEU A 268 20.44 -8.07 18.22
C LEU A 268 21.26 -8.22 19.50
N ALA A 269 20.87 -7.55 20.60
CA ALA A 269 21.52 -7.65 21.91
C ALA A 269 21.03 -8.83 22.76
N LYS A 270 19.97 -9.53 22.34
CA LYS A 270 19.39 -10.69 23.05
C LYS A 270 20.06 -11.99 22.67
#